data_3440772243794c7cdb435fd03a5abdf2
#
_entry.id   3440772243794c7cdb435fd03a5abdf2
#
_cell.length_a   1.000
_cell.length_b   1.000
_cell.length_c   1.000
_cell.angle_alpha   90.00
_cell.angle_beta   90.00
_cell.angle_gamma   90.00
#
_symmetry.space_group_name_H-M   'P 1'
#
loop_
_entity.id
_entity.type
_entity.pdbx_description
1 polymer ?
#
loop_
_entity_poly.entity_id
_entity_poly.type
_entity_poly.pdbx_seq_one_letter_code
_entity_poly.pdbx_strand_id
1 'polypeptide(L)'
;MTELAKRYGGSLYDLAAEEKLTEELLQELQTAVDGIEAEPQYKRLLATPSVPKKERCALLDKAFEGAHPYLVNFLKLLCEENLIGALPGVLRAYRDRYNEDNGILEVTAVSAVALAAPSREKLLAKLQKMTGKNIVLTETVDPSVLGGLRLDMGGKRLDGTVQRHLERLREEIDGAVL
;
A
#
# COMPACT_ATOMS: atom_id res chain seq x y z
N MET A 1 5.39 -8.49 2.81
CA MET A 1 4.48 -8.24 3.96
C MET A 1 4.60 -9.40 4.93
N THR A 2 4.86 -9.15 6.22
CA THR A 2 5.00 -10.20 7.24
C THR A 2 3.63 -10.73 7.67
N GLU A 3 3.55 -12.01 8.09
CA GLU A 3 2.31 -12.61 8.61
C GLU A 3 1.76 -11.83 9.81
N LEU A 4 2.66 -11.28 10.61
CA LEU A 4 2.32 -10.46 11.76
C LEU A 4 1.60 -9.16 11.35
N ALA A 5 2.11 -8.46 10.32
CA ALA A 5 1.46 -7.27 9.79
C ALA A 5 0.07 -7.57 9.23
N LYS A 6 -0.12 -8.73 8.58
CA LYS A 6 -1.44 -9.18 8.10
C LYS A 6 -2.41 -9.41 9.24
N ARG A 7 -1.98 -10.07 10.31
CA ARG A 7 -2.82 -10.34 11.48
C ARG A 7 -3.29 -9.04 12.14
N TYR A 8 -2.36 -8.14 12.46
CA TYR A 8 -2.69 -6.88 13.12
C TYR A 8 -3.53 -5.97 12.24
N GLY A 9 -3.19 -5.84 10.95
CA GLY A 9 -3.96 -5.05 9.99
C GLY A 9 -5.36 -5.61 9.75
N GLY A 10 -5.48 -6.94 9.64
CA GLY A 10 -6.77 -7.62 9.53
C GLY A 10 -7.64 -7.42 10.77
N SER A 11 -7.08 -7.61 11.98
CA SER A 11 -7.82 -7.42 13.23
C SER A 11 -8.29 -5.97 13.43
N LEU A 12 -7.45 -5.00 13.06
CA LEU A 12 -7.86 -3.58 13.12
C LEU A 12 -8.98 -3.28 12.10
N TYR A 13 -8.89 -3.88 10.91
CA TYR A 13 -9.93 -3.74 9.89
C TYR A 13 -11.26 -4.37 10.36
N ASP A 14 -11.22 -5.58 10.91
CA ASP A 14 -12.41 -6.28 11.39
C ASP A 14 -13.12 -5.46 12.49
N LEU A 15 -12.34 -4.89 13.45
CA LEU A 15 -12.87 -3.96 14.46
C LEU A 15 -13.49 -2.71 13.82
N ALA A 16 -12.81 -2.10 12.84
CA ALA A 16 -13.31 -0.93 12.13
C ALA A 16 -14.59 -1.22 11.35
N ALA A 17 -14.71 -2.43 10.79
CA ALA A 17 -15.89 -2.86 10.05
C ALA A 17 -17.11 -3.05 10.97
N GLU A 18 -16.92 -3.62 12.17
CA GLU A 18 -17.98 -3.76 13.17
C GLU A 18 -18.53 -2.38 13.59
N GLU A 19 -17.66 -1.40 13.73
CA GLU A 19 -18.04 -0.03 14.15
C GLU A 19 -18.39 0.91 12.98
N LYS A 20 -18.30 0.43 11.72
CA LYS A 20 -18.53 1.21 10.48
C LYS A 20 -17.59 2.42 10.32
N LEU A 21 -16.37 2.27 10.76
CA LEU A 21 -15.32 3.29 10.74
C LEU A 21 -14.17 2.95 9.78
N THR A 22 -14.40 2.06 8.81
CA THR A 22 -13.32 1.51 7.96
C THR A 22 -12.57 2.56 7.15
N GLU A 23 -13.26 3.56 6.62
CA GLU A 23 -12.66 4.64 5.83
C GLU A 23 -11.94 5.65 6.73
N GLU A 24 -12.59 6.06 7.83
CA GLU A 24 -12.03 7.03 8.78
C GLU A 24 -10.74 6.50 9.39
N LEU A 25 -10.76 5.26 9.92
CA LEU A 25 -9.57 4.63 10.48
C LEU A 25 -8.47 4.38 9.42
N LEU A 26 -8.81 4.14 8.16
CA LEU A 26 -7.83 4.03 7.08
C LEU A 26 -7.09 5.36 6.87
N GLN A 27 -7.80 6.47 6.83
CA GLN A 27 -7.22 7.80 6.64
C GLN A 27 -6.35 8.21 7.84
N GLU A 28 -6.84 7.98 9.05
CA GLU A 28 -6.08 8.24 10.26
C GLU A 28 -4.82 7.36 10.37
N LEU A 29 -4.95 6.06 10.07
CA LEU A 29 -3.81 5.13 10.06
C LEU A 29 -2.76 5.54 9.02
N GLN A 30 -3.19 5.99 7.83
CA GLN A 30 -2.29 6.54 6.81
C GLN A 30 -1.55 7.76 7.35
N THR A 31 -2.27 8.72 7.93
CA THR A 31 -1.68 9.93 8.51
C THR A 31 -0.68 9.60 9.63
N ALA A 32 -1.01 8.62 10.48
CA ALA A 32 -0.12 8.16 11.54
C ALA A 32 1.17 7.53 11.00
N VAL A 33 1.04 6.68 9.96
CA VAL A 33 2.22 6.09 9.31
C VAL A 33 3.09 7.17 8.70
N ASP A 34 2.52 8.08 7.93
CA ASP A 34 3.26 9.15 7.25
C ASP A 34 3.97 10.06 8.27
N GLY A 35 3.29 10.42 9.37
CA GLY A 35 3.87 11.22 10.44
C GLY A 35 5.02 10.53 11.16
N ILE A 36 4.90 9.24 11.48
CA ILE A 36 5.95 8.46 12.15
C ILE A 36 7.14 8.22 11.21
N GLU A 37 6.89 7.94 9.92
CA GLU A 37 7.97 7.74 8.93
C GLU A 37 8.70 9.04 8.56
N ALA A 38 8.02 10.19 8.59
CA ALA A 38 8.62 11.49 8.35
C ALA A 38 9.63 11.91 9.44
N GLU A 39 9.50 11.35 10.67
CA GLU A 39 10.33 11.68 11.82
C GLU A 39 11.15 10.46 12.30
N PRO A 40 12.32 10.16 11.67
CA PRO A 40 13.10 8.97 11.99
C PRO A 40 13.57 8.90 13.46
N GLN A 41 13.76 10.04 14.11
CA GLN A 41 14.14 10.11 15.53
C GLN A 41 13.00 9.66 16.42
N TYR A 42 11.77 10.10 16.11
CA TYR A 42 10.57 9.69 16.83
C TYR A 42 10.30 8.18 16.66
N LYS A 43 10.40 7.68 15.42
CA LYS A 43 10.28 6.25 15.13
C LYS A 43 11.31 5.42 15.92
N ARG A 44 12.58 5.85 15.96
CA ARG A 44 13.63 5.18 16.76
C ARG A 44 13.30 5.18 18.25
N LEU A 45 12.84 6.30 18.79
CA LEU A 45 12.49 6.43 20.19
C LEU A 45 11.36 5.46 20.58
N LEU A 46 10.31 5.36 19.75
CA LEU A 46 9.22 4.41 19.95
C LEU A 46 9.67 2.94 19.85
N ALA A 47 10.69 2.65 19.04
CA ALA A 47 11.22 1.29 18.85
C ALA A 47 12.30 0.91 19.88
N THR A 48 12.78 1.86 20.70
CA THR A 48 13.92 1.64 21.60
C THR A 48 13.47 0.99 22.93
N PRO A 49 13.90 -0.25 23.24
CA PRO A 49 13.47 -0.94 24.46
C PRO A 49 13.98 -0.31 25.76
N SER A 50 15.04 0.51 25.71
CA SER A 50 15.58 1.20 26.88
C SER A 50 14.68 2.34 27.38
N VAL A 51 13.74 2.81 26.57
CA VAL A 51 12.74 3.79 26.99
C VAL A 51 11.55 3.04 27.60
N PRO A 52 11.12 3.39 28.83
CA PRO A 52 9.99 2.73 29.49
C PRO A 52 8.72 2.73 28.62
N LYS A 53 7.99 1.61 28.59
CA LYS A 53 6.75 1.48 27.80
C LYS A 53 5.75 2.61 28.08
N LYS A 54 5.60 2.99 29.34
CA LYS A 54 4.69 4.09 29.75
C LYS A 54 5.06 5.43 29.10
N GLU A 55 6.34 5.75 29.01
CA GLU A 55 6.81 6.99 28.39
C GLU A 55 6.55 6.96 26.89
N ARG A 56 6.83 5.85 26.22
CA ARG A 56 6.56 5.66 24.80
C ARG A 56 5.07 5.80 24.47
N CYS A 57 4.20 5.18 25.29
CA CYS A 57 2.75 5.30 25.14
C CYS A 57 2.26 6.73 25.40
N ALA A 58 2.81 7.43 26.40
CA ALA A 58 2.47 8.84 26.66
C ALA A 58 2.86 9.79 25.51
N LEU A 59 3.94 9.46 24.79
CA LEU A 59 4.33 10.21 23.58
C LEU A 59 3.32 10.00 22.44
N LEU A 60 2.80 8.76 22.29
CA LEU A 60 1.74 8.48 21.32
C LEU A 60 0.44 9.21 21.67
N ASP A 61 0.05 9.25 22.95
CA ASP A 61 -1.13 10.02 23.41
C ASP A 61 -1.06 11.50 23.04
N LYS A 62 0.12 12.11 23.22
CA LYS A 62 0.35 13.51 22.87
C LYS A 62 0.43 13.75 21.36
N ALA A 63 1.09 12.85 20.63
CA ALA A 63 1.28 13.03 19.19
C ALA A 63 -0.02 12.82 18.39
N PHE A 64 -0.91 11.98 18.89
CA PHE A 64 -2.18 11.64 18.25
C PHE A 64 -3.39 12.13 19.07
N GLU A 65 -3.22 13.26 19.77
CA GLU A 65 -4.32 13.92 20.46
C GLU A 65 -5.40 14.34 19.44
N GLY A 66 -6.61 13.83 19.62
CA GLY A 66 -7.73 14.06 18.71
C GLY A 66 -7.94 12.98 17.64
N ALA A 67 -7.05 12.00 17.51
CA ALA A 67 -7.29 10.82 16.68
C ALA A 67 -8.26 9.85 17.36
N HIS A 68 -8.88 8.97 16.56
CA HIS A 68 -9.85 8.02 17.07
C HIS A 68 -9.21 7.08 18.12
N PRO A 69 -9.89 6.83 19.27
CA PRO A 69 -9.32 6.04 20.37
C PRO A 69 -8.84 4.63 19.97
N TYR A 70 -9.50 4.00 18.99
CA TYR A 70 -9.08 2.68 18.48
C TYR A 70 -7.70 2.75 17.81
N LEU A 71 -7.42 3.80 17.04
CA LEU A 71 -6.10 3.98 16.45
C LEU A 71 -5.03 4.20 17.51
N VAL A 72 -5.28 5.11 18.47
CA VAL A 72 -4.30 5.42 19.53
C VAL A 72 -3.99 4.18 20.35
N ASN A 73 -5.01 3.42 20.77
CA ASN A 73 -4.83 2.17 21.50
C ASN A 73 -4.10 1.12 20.69
N PHE A 74 -4.36 1.04 19.39
CA PHE A 74 -3.67 0.12 18.49
C PHE A 74 -2.18 0.49 18.35
N LEU A 75 -1.85 1.77 18.19
CA LEU A 75 -0.45 2.25 18.15
C LEU A 75 0.28 1.95 19.46
N LYS A 76 -0.37 2.13 20.61
CA LYS A 76 0.18 1.76 21.93
C LYS A 76 0.45 0.26 22.01
N LEU A 77 -0.49 -0.56 21.55
CA LEU A 77 -0.32 -2.02 21.51
C LEU A 77 0.93 -2.41 20.70
N LEU A 78 1.08 -1.85 19.49
CA LEU A 78 2.27 -2.10 18.66
C LEU A 78 3.56 -1.61 19.33
N CYS A 79 3.49 -0.50 20.06
CA CYS A 79 4.62 0.05 20.78
C CYS A 79 5.03 -0.83 21.97
N GLU A 80 4.07 -1.34 22.74
CA GLU A 80 4.28 -2.25 23.88
C GLU A 80 4.91 -3.57 23.46
N GLU A 81 4.48 -4.08 22.29
CA GLU A 81 5.02 -5.30 21.68
C GLU A 81 6.32 -5.07 20.90
N ASN A 82 6.84 -3.85 20.86
CA ASN A 82 8.01 -3.43 20.06
C ASN A 82 7.83 -3.69 18.54
N LEU A 83 6.62 -3.56 18.05
CA LEU A 83 6.23 -3.83 16.67
C LEU A 83 5.95 -2.57 15.85
N ILE A 84 6.33 -1.39 16.35
CA ILE A 84 6.09 -0.12 15.65
C ILE A 84 6.70 -0.10 14.24
N GLY A 85 7.80 -0.83 14.03
CA GLY A 85 8.42 -0.99 12.71
C GLY A 85 7.59 -1.78 11.71
N ALA A 86 6.58 -2.53 12.17
CA ALA A 86 5.64 -3.26 11.30
C ALA A 86 4.49 -2.38 10.78
N LEU A 87 4.35 -1.16 11.31
CA LEU A 87 3.23 -0.26 11.03
C LEU A 87 2.96 -0.02 9.53
N PRO A 88 3.96 0.21 8.65
CA PRO A 88 3.72 0.32 7.21
C PRO A 88 3.13 -0.94 6.58
N GLY A 89 3.51 -2.11 7.11
CA GLY A 89 2.96 -3.39 6.68
C GLY A 89 1.51 -3.59 7.15
N VAL A 90 1.20 -3.11 8.36
CA VAL A 90 -0.15 -3.11 8.93
C VAL A 90 -1.09 -2.25 8.11
N LEU A 91 -0.68 -1.02 7.77
CA LEU A 91 -1.44 -0.14 6.89
C LEU A 91 -1.75 -0.80 5.54
N ARG A 92 -0.74 -1.45 4.94
CA ARG A 92 -0.94 -2.17 3.67
C ARG A 92 -1.96 -3.29 3.83
N ALA A 93 -1.88 -4.09 4.89
CA ALA A 93 -2.82 -5.19 5.14
C ALA A 93 -4.25 -4.67 5.38
N TYR A 94 -4.40 -3.58 6.11
CA TYR A 94 -5.68 -2.91 6.31
C TYR A 94 -6.28 -2.43 4.99
N ARG A 95 -5.47 -1.74 4.17
CA ARG A 95 -5.87 -1.22 2.86
C ARG A 95 -6.26 -2.35 1.89
N ASP A 96 -5.50 -3.44 1.89
CA ASP A 96 -5.80 -4.60 1.05
C ASP A 96 -7.20 -5.16 1.37
N ARG A 97 -7.55 -5.27 2.67
CA ARG A 97 -8.89 -5.71 3.12
C ARG A 97 -9.97 -4.69 2.77
N TYR A 98 -9.73 -3.42 3.02
CA TYR A 98 -10.64 -2.34 2.65
C TYR A 98 -10.95 -2.34 1.14
N ASN A 99 -9.91 -2.48 0.32
CA ASN A 99 -10.04 -2.53 -1.13
C ASN A 99 -10.81 -3.78 -1.59
N GLU A 100 -10.57 -4.93 -0.96
CA GLU A 100 -11.27 -6.17 -1.27
C GLU A 100 -12.77 -6.05 -1.00
N ASP A 101 -13.15 -5.57 0.17
CA ASP A 101 -14.55 -5.45 0.60
C ASP A 101 -15.32 -4.37 -0.18
N ASN A 102 -14.64 -3.29 -0.58
CA ASN A 102 -15.24 -2.21 -1.37
C ASN A 102 -15.13 -2.42 -2.89
N GLY A 103 -14.60 -3.57 -3.34
CA GLY A 103 -14.43 -3.86 -4.76
C GLY A 103 -13.51 -2.87 -5.47
N ILE A 104 -12.50 -2.34 -4.77
CA ILE A 104 -11.49 -1.43 -5.30
C ILE A 104 -10.29 -2.23 -5.79
N LEU A 105 -9.71 -1.84 -6.91
CA LEU A 105 -8.45 -2.38 -7.41
C LEU A 105 -7.46 -1.25 -7.68
N GLU A 106 -6.40 -1.20 -6.88
CA GLU A 106 -5.28 -0.29 -7.12
C GLU A 106 -4.44 -0.81 -8.28
N VAL A 107 -4.20 0.04 -9.27
CA VAL A 107 -3.40 -0.25 -10.45
C VAL A 107 -2.34 0.82 -10.60
N THR A 108 -1.07 0.42 -10.63
CA THR A 108 0.03 1.31 -10.99
C THR A 108 0.38 1.12 -12.46
N ALA A 109 0.21 2.18 -13.25
CA ALA A 109 0.59 2.22 -14.65
C ALA A 109 1.96 2.87 -14.79
N VAL A 110 2.93 2.12 -15.29
CA VAL A 110 4.30 2.61 -15.53
C VAL A 110 4.51 2.74 -17.02
N SER A 111 4.89 3.93 -17.49
CA SER A 111 5.11 4.26 -18.89
C SER A 111 6.31 5.18 -19.09
N ALA A 112 6.91 5.19 -20.29
CA ALA A 112 8.04 6.06 -20.62
C ALA A 112 7.72 7.56 -20.56
N VAL A 113 6.46 7.92 -20.86
CA VAL A 113 5.93 9.29 -20.86
C VAL A 113 4.57 9.32 -20.19
N ALA A 114 4.17 10.47 -19.67
CA ALA A 114 2.85 10.62 -19.05
C ALA A 114 1.73 10.23 -20.01
N LEU A 115 0.72 9.53 -19.51
CA LEU A 115 -0.42 9.11 -20.32
C LEU A 115 -1.27 10.33 -20.68
N ALA A 116 -1.59 10.47 -21.97
CA ALA A 116 -2.56 11.47 -22.39
C ALA A 116 -3.96 11.15 -21.83
N ALA A 117 -4.74 12.19 -21.48
CA ALA A 117 -6.06 12.01 -20.87
C ALA A 117 -6.97 11.01 -21.60
N PRO A 118 -7.08 11.01 -22.96
CA PRO A 118 -7.89 10.02 -23.67
C PRO A 118 -7.39 8.58 -23.51
N SER A 119 -6.08 8.39 -23.37
CA SER A 119 -5.46 7.06 -23.18
C SER A 119 -5.71 6.55 -21.77
N ARG A 120 -5.63 7.44 -20.79
CA ARG A 120 -5.95 7.16 -19.39
C ARG A 120 -7.40 6.69 -19.22
N GLU A 121 -8.35 7.42 -19.81
CA GLU A 121 -9.78 7.08 -19.76
C GLU A 121 -10.07 5.73 -20.41
N LYS A 122 -9.49 5.47 -21.59
CA LYS A 122 -9.62 4.15 -22.26
C LYS A 122 -9.03 3.01 -21.43
N LEU A 123 -7.90 3.24 -20.78
CA LEU A 123 -7.27 2.26 -19.90
C LEU A 123 -8.18 1.96 -18.70
N LEU A 124 -8.68 2.98 -18.02
CA LEU A 124 -9.62 2.84 -16.91
C LEU A 124 -10.87 2.06 -17.30
N ALA A 125 -11.54 2.46 -18.38
CA ALA A 125 -12.74 1.78 -18.87
C ALA A 125 -12.48 0.31 -19.21
N LYS A 126 -11.33 0.00 -19.83
CA LYS A 126 -10.94 -1.38 -20.15
C LYS A 126 -10.69 -2.20 -18.91
N LEU A 127 -9.96 -1.65 -17.92
CA LEU A 127 -9.68 -2.32 -16.65
C LEU A 127 -10.96 -2.57 -15.84
N GLN A 128 -11.85 -1.59 -15.74
CA GLN A 128 -13.15 -1.74 -15.08
C GLN A 128 -13.99 -2.84 -15.74
N LYS A 129 -14.05 -2.86 -17.09
CA LYS A 129 -14.78 -3.88 -17.84
C LYS A 129 -14.22 -5.29 -17.63
N MET A 130 -12.89 -5.41 -17.51
CA MET A 130 -12.22 -6.71 -17.33
C MET A 130 -12.32 -7.24 -15.91
N THR A 131 -12.31 -6.36 -14.90
CA THR A 131 -12.21 -6.75 -13.48
C THR A 131 -13.53 -6.65 -12.75
N GLY A 132 -14.48 -5.85 -13.25
CA GLY A 132 -15.73 -5.53 -12.55
C GLY A 132 -15.54 -4.69 -11.28
N LYS A 133 -14.33 -4.15 -11.06
CA LYS A 133 -13.96 -3.40 -9.84
C LYS A 133 -13.80 -1.91 -10.13
N ASN A 134 -13.88 -1.11 -9.08
CA ASN A 134 -13.51 0.30 -9.13
C ASN A 134 -11.98 0.42 -9.21
N ILE A 135 -11.47 1.09 -10.24
CA ILE A 135 -10.02 1.20 -10.47
C ILE A 135 -9.49 2.51 -9.91
N VAL A 136 -8.53 2.40 -8.99
CA VAL A 136 -7.70 3.52 -8.54
C VAL A 136 -6.37 3.45 -9.30
N LEU A 137 -6.20 4.36 -10.28
CA LEU A 137 -5.04 4.38 -11.17
C LEU A 137 -3.99 5.36 -10.67
N THR A 138 -2.81 4.85 -10.35
CA THR A 138 -1.60 5.65 -10.08
C THR A 138 -0.68 5.57 -11.29
N GLU A 139 -0.21 6.71 -11.77
CA GLU A 139 0.70 6.79 -12.91
C GLU A 139 2.13 7.06 -12.44
N THR A 140 3.06 6.31 -12.99
CA THR A 140 4.50 6.50 -12.76
C THR A 140 5.20 6.62 -14.11
N VAL A 141 5.95 7.69 -14.29
CA VAL A 141 6.77 7.86 -15.49
C VAL A 141 8.17 7.33 -15.21
N ASP A 142 8.57 6.33 -15.98
CA ASP A 142 9.89 5.71 -15.90
C ASP A 142 10.54 5.72 -17.29
N PRO A 143 11.49 6.64 -17.54
CA PRO A 143 12.17 6.73 -18.85
C PRO A 143 12.97 5.48 -19.24
N SER A 144 13.25 4.58 -18.29
CA SER A 144 13.92 3.30 -18.59
C SER A 144 13.03 2.34 -19.37
N VAL A 145 11.72 2.56 -19.35
CA VAL A 145 10.75 1.83 -20.17
C VAL A 145 10.86 2.33 -21.62
N LEU A 146 11.43 1.54 -22.52
CA LEU A 146 11.67 1.89 -23.94
C LEU A 146 10.39 2.14 -24.75
N GLY A 147 9.21 2.04 -24.16
CA GLY A 147 7.89 2.22 -24.75
C GLY A 147 6.91 1.14 -24.33
N GLY A 148 5.63 1.40 -24.51
CA GLY A 148 4.56 0.53 -24.04
C GLY A 148 4.11 0.88 -22.62
N LEU A 149 3.40 -0.05 -21.97
CA LEU A 149 2.77 0.14 -20.68
C LEU A 149 2.95 -1.09 -19.81
N ARG A 150 3.43 -0.89 -18.60
CA ARG A 150 3.45 -1.90 -17.54
C ARG A 150 2.36 -1.59 -16.53
N LEU A 151 1.58 -2.59 -16.17
CA LEU A 151 0.54 -2.47 -15.16
C LEU A 151 0.86 -3.38 -13.98
N ASP A 152 0.95 -2.82 -12.80
CA ASP A 152 1.09 -3.56 -11.55
C ASP A 152 -0.26 -3.51 -10.79
N MET A 153 -0.89 -4.68 -10.57
CA MET A 153 -2.24 -4.81 -10.03
C MET A 153 -2.25 -5.88 -8.94
N GLY A 154 -2.39 -5.49 -7.66
CA GLY A 154 -2.60 -6.42 -6.56
C GLY A 154 -1.63 -7.62 -6.53
N GLY A 155 -0.34 -7.40 -6.83
CA GLY A 155 0.68 -8.46 -6.91
C GLY A 155 0.79 -9.16 -8.27
N LYS A 156 -0.08 -8.88 -9.23
CA LYS A 156 0.04 -9.33 -10.62
C LYS A 156 0.63 -8.21 -11.48
N ARG A 157 1.56 -8.58 -12.33
CA ARG A 157 2.19 -7.66 -13.29
C ARG A 157 1.81 -8.04 -14.71
N LEU A 158 1.26 -7.08 -15.43
CA LEU A 158 1.06 -7.16 -16.88
C LEU A 158 2.09 -6.25 -17.54
N ASP A 159 3.00 -6.85 -18.27
CA ASP A 159 4.09 -6.14 -18.95
C ASP A 159 3.85 -6.17 -20.47
N GLY A 160 3.38 -5.04 -20.98
CA GLY A 160 3.19 -4.78 -22.43
C GLY A 160 4.25 -3.86 -22.98
N THR A 161 5.44 -3.81 -22.40
CA THR A 161 6.53 -2.98 -22.89
C THR A 161 7.16 -3.57 -24.15
N VAL A 162 7.71 -2.70 -24.98
CA VAL A 162 8.46 -3.08 -26.19
C VAL A 162 9.67 -3.94 -25.81
N GLN A 163 10.31 -3.64 -24.70
CA GLN A 163 11.45 -4.42 -24.20
C GLN A 163 11.06 -5.87 -23.95
N ARG A 164 9.94 -6.11 -23.24
CA ARG A 164 9.46 -7.48 -22.96
C ARG A 164 9.06 -8.22 -24.26
N HIS A 165 8.51 -7.51 -25.22
CA HIS A 165 8.18 -8.08 -26.53
C HIS A 165 9.45 -8.51 -27.28
N LEU A 166 10.51 -7.70 -27.27
CA LEU A 166 11.81 -8.02 -27.88
C LEU A 166 12.52 -9.18 -27.16
N GLU A 167 12.46 -9.22 -25.82
CA GLU A 167 13.00 -10.35 -25.05
C GLU A 167 12.33 -11.66 -25.44
N ARG A 168 10.99 -11.69 -25.55
CA ARG A 168 10.25 -12.88 -25.98
C ARG A 168 10.61 -13.31 -27.39
N LEU A 169 10.72 -12.38 -28.34
CA LEU A 169 11.15 -12.68 -29.71
C LEU A 169 12.57 -13.28 -29.74
N ARG A 170 13.47 -12.75 -28.92
CA ARG A 170 14.83 -13.30 -28.79
C ARG A 170 14.80 -14.72 -28.23
N GLU A 171 14.05 -14.97 -27.15
CA GLU A 171 13.88 -16.30 -26.57
C GLU A 171 13.30 -17.31 -27.59
N GLU A 172 12.33 -16.87 -28.43
CA GLU A 172 11.75 -17.70 -29.49
C GLU A 172 12.78 -18.03 -30.60
N ILE A 173 13.61 -17.06 -30.99
CA ILE A 173 14.69 -17.28 -31.98
C ILE A 173 15.76 -18.20 -31.43
N ASP A 174 16.25 -17.96 -30.22
CA ASP A 174 17.28 -18.76 -29.57
C ASP A 174 16.80 -20.21 -29.33
N GLY A 175 15.51 -20.40 -29.05
CA GLY A 175 14.88 -21.73 -28.90
C GLY A 175 14.59 -22.46 -30.22
N ALA A 176 14.56 -21.73 -31.35
CA ALA A 176 14.35 -22.36 -32.67
C ALA A 176 15.66 -22.74 -33.38
N VAL A 177 16.83 -22.34 -32.86
CA VAL A 177 18.15 -22.58 -33.42
C VAL A 177 18.83 -23.82 -32.78
N LEU A 178 18.17 -24.52 -31.84
CA LEU A 178 18.59 -25.80 -31.27
C LEU A 178 17.72 -26.95 -31.79
#